data_159a675ead32b5b855fef30274c1318c
#
_entry.id   159a675ead32b5b855fef30274c1318c
#
_cell.length_a   1.000
_cell.length_b   1.000
_cell.length_c   1.000
_cell.angle_alpha   90.00
_cell.angle_beta   90.00
_cell.angle_gamma   90.00
#
_symmetry.space_group_name_H-M   'P 1'
#
loop_
_entity.id
_entity.type
_entity.pdbx_description
1 polymer ?
#
loop_
_entity_poly.entity_id
_entity_poly.type
_entity_poly.pdbx_seq_one_letter_code
_entity_poly.pdbx_strand_id
1 'polypeptide(L)'
;MVEIAKSNAFVYRIRIGFILVNLSEIITIALKHVPFDGWNEKTFKLACNEANISEVKSKLLFPRGSIDLMLAFISSDNQKMTELIKIDKNHEKKYRDKVTDAIIKRIIIADLNKEAMRKAISALSLPHMFPDNAAMIWNTSDAIWNALDDSSQDINWYTKRTTLAWVYSSTILYWLGDESKDLLKTKEFVNRRIDEVMEFESIKMKFKMSKVGKEFLKGAEKVFSLIKAPTANTNL
;
A
#
# COMPACT_ATOMS: atom_id res chain seq x y z
N MET A 1 -30.24 26.02 -8.29
CA MET A 1 -28.81 25.67 -8.26
C MET A 1 -28.48 24.55 -7.25
N VAL A 2 -29.02 24.54 -6.03
CA VAL A 2 -28.75 23.53 -4.99
C VAL A 2 -29.26 22.12 -5.37
N GLU A 3 -30.35 22.02 -6.10
CA GLU A 3 -30.97 20.75 -6.51
C GLU A 3 -30.17 20.04 -7.63
N ILE A 4 -29.59 20.81 -8.56
CA ILE A 4 -28.74 20.29 -9.63
C ILE A 4 -27.41 19.77 -9.07
N ALA A 5 -26.85 20.42 -8.04
CA ALA A 5 -25.64 19.97 -7.36
C ALA A 5 -25.84 18.65 -6.58
N LYS A 6 -27.02 18.48 -5.93
CA LYS A 6 -27.39 17.25 -5.25
C LYS A 6 -27.61 16.09 -6.23
N SER A 7 -28.23 16.35 -7.38
CA SER A 7 -28.44 15.36 -8.44
C SER A 7 -27.09 14.90 -9.04
N ASN A 8 -26.16 15.83 -9.30
CA ASN A 8 -24.84 15.48 -9.80
C ASN A 8 -24.01 14.67 -8.79
N ALA A 9 -24.05 15.03 -7.51
CA ALA A 9 -23.37 14.25 -6.45
C ALA A 9 -23.94 12.84 -6.30
N PHE A 10 -25.26 12.66 -6.45
CA PHE A 10 -25.92 11.37 -6.40
C PHE A 10 -25.57 10.50 -7.62
N VAL A 11 -25.58 11.04 -8.81
CA VAL A 11 -25.16 10.37 -10.05
C VAL A 11 -23.67 10.00 -10.00
N TYR A 12 -22.82 10.85 -9.43
CA TYR A 12 -21.39 10.59 -9.23
C TYR A 12 -21.16 9.43 -8.26
N ARG A 13 -21.89 9.40 -7.12
CA ARG A 13 -21.85 8.29 -6.16
C ARG A 13 -22.32 6.96 -6.75
N ILE A 14 -23.37 6.96 -7.56
CA ILE A 14 -23.84 5.75 -8.26
C ILE A 14 -22.81 5.29 -9.28
N ARG A 15 -22.20 6.19 -10.06
CA ARG A 15 -21.14 5.86 -11.01
C ARG A 15 -19.91 5.27 -10.32
N ILE A 16 -19.44 5.89 -9.23
CA ILE A 16 -18.33 5.37 -8.44
C ILE A 16 -18.68 4.00 -7.83
N GLY A 17 -19.85 3.85 -7.22
CA GLY A 17 -20.31 2.58 -6.69
C GLY A 17 -20.40 1.49 -7.74
N PHE A 18 -20.93 1.78 -8.92
CA PHE A 18 -21.01 0.85 -10.05
C PHE A 18 -19.64 0.47 -10.61
N ILE A 19 -18.68 1.42 -10.65
CA ILE A 19 -17.30 1.16 -11.06
C ILE A 19 -16.60 0.26 -10.02
N LEU A 20 -16.77 0.52 -8.73
CA LEU A 20 -16.15 -0.27 -7.65
C LEU A 20 -16.68 -1.70 -7.61
N VAL A 21 -17.99 -1.91 -7.80
CA VAL A 21 -18.58 -3.27 -7.86
C VAL A 21 -17.99 -4.06 -9.02
N ASN A 22 -17.92 -3.45 -10.22
CA ASN A 22 -17.31 -4.12 -11.37
C ASN A 22 -15.81 -4.41 -11.18
N LEU A 23 -15.06 -3.52 -10.50
CA LEU A 23 -13.64 -3.70 -10.25
C LEU A 23 -13.38 -4.90 -9.33
N SER A 24 -14.12 -5.03 -8.23
CA SER A 24 -13.98 -6.16 -7.30
C SER A 24 -14.35 -7.49 -7.95
N GLU A 25 -15.38 -7.50 -8.81
CA GLU A 25 -15.82 -8.67 -9.56
C GLU A 25 -14.73 -9.14 -10.54
N ILE A 26 -14.19 -8.23 -11.36
CA ILE A 26 -13.12 -8.56 -12.32
C ILE A 26 -11.88 -9.10 -11.59
N ILE A 27 -11.49 -8.48 -10.48
CA ILE A 27 -10.37 -8.97 -9.65
C ILE A 27 -10.65 -10.38 -9.15
N THR A 28 -11.86 -10.62 -8.61
CA THR A 28 -12.25 -11.94 -8.08
C THR A 28 -12.20 -13.02 -9.16
N ILE A 29 -12.66 -12.72 -10.36
CA ILE A 29 -12.61 -13.63 -11.50
C ILE A 29 -11.15 -13.86 -11.92
N ALA A 30 -10.35 -12.81 -12.07
CA ALA A 30 -8.95 -12.92 -12.44
C ALA A 30 -8.17 -13.80 -11.47
N LEU A 31 -8.44 -13.72 -10.18
CA LEU A 31 -7.79 -14.52 -9.13
C LEU A 31 -8.05 -16.03 -9.26
N LYS A 32 -9.07 -16.47 -10.03
CA LYS A 32 -9.26 -17.89 -10.34
C LYS A 32 -8.27 -18.40 -11.39
N HIS A 33 -7.81 -17.53 -12.28
CA HIS A 33 -6.96 -17.88 -13.42
C HIS A 33 -5.49 -17.54 -13.18
N VAL A 34 -5.20 -16.43 -12.49
CA VAL A 34 -3.85 -15.92 -12.24
C VAL A 34 -2.90 -16.95 -11.59
N PRO A 35 -3.30 -17.78 -10.61
CA PRO A 35 -2.41 -18.79 -10.04
C PRO A 35 -1.83 -19.76 -11.07
N PHE A 36 -2.52 -19.99 -12.19
CA PHE A 36 -2.08 -20.88 -13.28
C PHE A 36 -1.42 -20.10 -14.41
N ASP A 37 -2.14 -19.13 -14.97
CA ASP A 37 -1.74 -18.44 -16.20
C ASP A 37 -0.88 -17.18 -15.93
N GLY A 38 -0.93 -16.58 -14.73
CA GLY A 38 -0.24 -15.32 -14.39
C GLY A 38 -1.01 -14.07 -14.82
N TRP A 39 -0.43 -12.91 -14.49
CA TRP A 39 -0.94 -11.59 -14.86
C TRP A 39 -0.54 -11.27 -16.32
N ASN A 40 -1.35 -11.68 -17.28
CA ASN A 40 -1.11 -11.45 -18.69
C ASN A 40 -2.40 -11.06 -19.43
N GLU A 41 -2.27 -10.67 -20.69
CA GLU A 41 -3.37 -10.18 -21.50
C GLU A 41 -4.45 -11.23 -21.74
N LYS A 42 -4.09 -12.53 -21.79
CA LYS A 42 -5.05 -13.62 -21.90
C LYS A 42 -5.94 -13.70 -20.67
N THR A 43 -5.34 -13.69 -19.47
CA THR A 43 -6.06 -13.71 -18.19
C THR A 43 -6.93 -12.46 -18.02
N PHE A 44 -6.43 -11.31 -18.42
CA PHE A 44 -7.20 -10.05 -18.39
C PHE A 44 -8.45 -10.12 -19.26
N LYS A 45 -8.32 -10.55 -20.53
CA LYS A 45 -9.45 -10.67 -21.45
C LYS A 45 -10.47 -11.70 -20.95
N LEU A 46 -9.99 -12.82 -20.41
CA LEU A 46 -10.86 -13.85 -19.85
C LEU A 46 -11.67 -13.29 -18.68
N ALA A 47 -11.03 -12.61 -17.74
CA ALA A 47 -11.69 -12.01 -16.60
C ALA A 47 -12.72 -10.95 -17.01
N CYS A 48 -12.41 -10.10 -17.98
CA CYS A 48 -13.35 -9.11 -18.49
C CYS A 48 -14.57 -9.76 -19.18
N ASN A 49 -14.34 -10.80 -19.96
CA ASN A 49 -15.41 -11.53 -20.64
C ASN A 49 -16.36 -12.23 -19.64
N GLU A 50 -15.81 -12.94 -18.66
CA GLU A 50 -16.61 -13.59 -17.60
C GLU A 50 -17.38 -12.57 -16.75
N ALA A 51 -16.83 -11.38 -16.53
CA ALA A 51 -17.50 -10.27 -15.83
C ALA A 51 -18.50 -9.52 -16.73
N ASN A 52 -18.71 -9.94 -17.98
CA ASN A 52 -19.56 -9.25 -18.96
C ASN A 52 -19.18 -7.77 -19.18
N ILE A 53 -17.88 -7.46 -19.15
CA ILE A 53 -17.34 -6.13 -19.40
C ILE A 53 -16.98 -5.98 -20.87
N SER A 54 -17.59 -5.00 -21.56
CA SER A 54 -17.26 -4.71 -22.95
C SER A 54 -15.80 -4.26 -23.12
N GLU A 55 -15.22 -4.50 -24.31
CA GLU A 55 -13.84 -4.11 -24.61
C GLU A 55 -13.60 -2.59 -24.41
N VAL A 56 -14.56 -1.75 -24.80
CA VAL A 56 -14.48 -0.30 -24.58
C VAL A 56 -14.40 0.02 -23.10
N LYS A 57 -15.23 -0.61 -22.27
CA LYS A 57 -15.25 -0.39 -20.83
C LYS A 57 -13.98 -0.94 -20.17
N SER A 58 -13.47 -2.08 -20.60
CA SER A 58 -12.22 -2.64 -20.07
C SER A 58 -11.02 -1.74 -20.34
N LYS A 59 -10.92 -1.14 -21.54
CA LYS A 59 -9.88 -0.16 -21.88
C LYS A 59 -9.98 1.14 -21.11
N LEU A 60 -11.19 1.56 -20.72
CA LEU A 60 -11.38 2.75 -19.86
C LEU A 60 -10.97 2.49 -18.42
N LEU A 61 -11.29 1.29 -17.89
CA LEU A 61 -10.95 0.92 -16.52
C LEU A 61 -9.47 0.54 -16.36
N PHE A 62 -8.91 -0.09 -17.37
CA PHE A 62 -7.55 -0.65 -17.37
C PHE A 62 -6.83 -0.29 -18.66
N PRO A 63 -6.36 0.96 -18.82
CA PRO A 63 -5.68 1.40 -20.06
C PRO A 63 -4.48 0.51 -20.44
N ARG A 64 -3.75 -0.01 -19.45
CA ARG A 64 -2.61 -0.93 -19.63
C ARG A 64 -2.98 -2.41 -19.45
N GLY A 65 -4.27 -2.75 -19.53
CA GLY A 65 -4.80 -4.12 -19.49
C GLY A 65 -4.42 -4.86 -18.20
N SER A 66 -3.74 -5.99 -18.36
CA SER A 66 -3.35 -6.87 -17.25
C SER A 66 -2.50 -6.19 -16.18
N ILE A 67 -1.68 -5.19 -16.53
CA ILE A 67 -0.86 -4.45 -15.58
C ILE A 67 -1.74 -3.66 -14.62
N ASP A 68 -2.71 -2.90 -15.14
CA ASP A 68 -3.59 -2.11 -14.31
C ASP A 68 -4.53 -2.99 -13.46
N LEU A 69 -4.96 -4.14 -13.96
CA LEU A 69 -5.73 -5.11 -13.20
C LEU A 69 -4.91 -5.68 -12.03
N MET A 70 -3.65 -6.02 -12.25
CA MET A 70 -2.72 -6.48 -11.22
C MET A 70 -2.51 -5.42 -10.15
N LEU A 71 -2.30 -4.16 -10.54
CA LEU A 71 -2.13 -3.05 -9.59
C LEU A 71 -3.42 -2.75 -8.83
N ALA A 72 -4.58 -2.88 -9.48
CA ALA A 72 -5.88 -2.77 -8.83
C ALA A 72 -6.10 -3.86 -7.77
N PHE A 73 -5.68 -5.10 -8.03
CA PHE A 73 -5.68 -6.18 -7.04
C PHE A 73 -4.85 -5.79 -5.80
N ILE A 74 -3.62 -5.32 -5.98
CA ILE A 74 -2.75 -4.92 -4.86
C ILE A 74 -3.37 -3.74 -4.08
N SER A 75 -3.96 -2.78 -4.79
CA SER A 75 -4.64 -1.63 -4.19
C SER A 75 -5.87 -2.06 -3.38
N SER A 76 -6.64 -3.04 -3.86
CA SER A 76 -7.81 -3.58 -3.13
C SER A 76 -7.40 -4.20 -1.80
N ASP A 77 -6.24 -4.86 -1.76
CA ASP A 77 -5.71 -5.42 -0.51
C ASP A 77 -5.25 -4.32 0.48
N ASN A 78 -4.75 -3.19 -0.02
CA ASN A 78 -4.46 -2.03 0.82
C ASN A 78 -5.74 -1.42 1.42
N GLN A 79 -6.84 -1.38 0.66
CA GLN A 79 -8.14 -0.92 1.17
C GLN A 79 -8.65 -1.84 2.29
N LYS A 80 -8.65 -3.17 2.08
CA LYS A 80 -9.03 -4.15 3.11
C LYS A 80 -8.19 -4.00 4.38
N MET A 81 -6.87 -3.83 4.23
CA MET A 81 -5.97 -3.58 5.36
C MET A 81 -6.37 -2.30 6.11
N THR A 82 -6.62 -1.21 5.40
CA THR A 82 -7.01 0.07 5.99
C THR A 82 -8.32 -0.06 6.80
N GLU A 83 -9.29 -0.79 6.28
CA GLU A 83 -10.55 -1.08 6.98
C GLU A 83 -10.30 -1.88 8.27
N LEU A 84 -9.47 -2.93 8.21
CA LEU A 84 -9.13 -3.73 9.40
C LEU A 84 -8.35 -2.92 10.46
N ILE A 85 -7.50 -1.99 10.05
CA ILE A 85 -6.80 -1.10 10.99
C ILE A 85 -7.78 -0.15 11.67
N LYS A 86 -8.72 0.45 10.92
CA LYS A 86 -9.72 1.38 11.46
C LYS A 86 -10.73 0.73 12.40
N ILE A 87 -11.05 -0.54 12.19
CA ILE A 87 -11.95 -1.31 13.08
C ILE A 87 -11.24 -1.68 14.38
N ASP A 88 -9.93 -1.89 14.34
CA ASP A 88 -9.12 -2.26 15.49
C ASP A 88 -8.90 -1.05 16.42
N LYS A 89 -9.87 -0.82 17.32
CA LYS A 89 -9.89 0.31 18.28
C LYS A 89 -8.88 0.18 19.42
N ASN A 90 -7.81 -0.58 19.26
CA ASN A 90 -6.82 -0.83 20.32
C ASN A 90 -5.93 0.41 20.53
N HIS A 91 -6.51 1.47 21.11
CA HIS A 91 -5.87 2.77 21.36
C HIS A 91 -4.71 2.69 22.35
N GLU A 92 -4.68 1.66 23.21
CA GLU A 92 -3.67 1.50 24.27
C GLU A 92 -2.33 0.91 23.79
N LYS A 93 -2.28 0.33 22.58
CA LYS A 93 -1.03 -0.22 22.03
C LYS A 93 0.00 0.89 21.78
N LYS A 94 1.28 0.58 22.05
CA LYS A 94 2.39 1.44 21.66
C LYS A 94 2.40 1.61 20.14
N TYR A 95 2.89 2.77 19.67
CA TYR A 95 2.93 3.09 18.24
C TYR A 95 3.70 2.07 17.41
N ARG A 96 4.80 1.54 17.95
CA ARG A 96 5.57 0.42 17.39
C ARG A 96 4.67 -0.79 17.09
N ASP A 97 3.87 -1.19 18.07
CA ASP A 97 3.02 -2.38 17.95
C ASP A 97 1.89 -2.17 16.94
N LYS A 98 1.35 -0.95 16.85
CA LYS A 98 0.36 -0.57 15.83
C LYS A 98 0.91 -0.71 14.40
N VAL A 99 2.14 -0.25 14.16
CA VAL A 99 2.80 -0.37 12.86
C VAL A 99 3.10 -1.84 12.54
N THR A 100 3.60 -2.60 13.52
CA THR A 100 3.84 -4.05 13.37
C THR A 100 2.55 -4.78 12.99
N ASP A 101 1.46 -4.54 13.72
CA ASP A 101 0.15 -5.14 13.45
C ASP A 101 -0.38 -4.77 12.07
N ALA A 102 -0.19 -3.53 11.62
CA ALA A 102 -0.61 -3.08 10.31
C ALA A 102 0.10 -3.84 9.18
N ILE A 103 1.43 -4.02 9.29
CA ILE A 103 2.21 -4.82 8.34
C ILE A 103 1.71 -6.27 8.34
N ILE A 104 1.53 -6.86 9.52
CA ILE A 104 1.06 -8.25 9.65
C ILE A 104 -0.33 -8.41 9.02
N LYS A 105 -1.28 -7.48 9.27
CA LYS A 105 -2.59 -7.48 8.62
C LYS A 105 -2.47 -7.45 7.10
N ARG A 106 -1.57 -6.62 6.57
CA ARG A 106 -1.33 -6.54 5.11
C ARG A 106 -0.81 -7.85 4.54
N ILE A 107 0.09 -8.52 5.25
CA ILE A 107 0.63 -9.84 4.84
C ILE A 107 -0.45 -10.92 4.93
N ILE A 108 -1.26 -10.96 5.99
CA ILE A 108 -2.36 -11.93 6.12
C ILE A 108 -3.36 -11.78 4.97
N ILE A 109 -3.68 -10.56 4.55
CA ILE A 109 -4.55 -10.33 3.40
C ILE A 109 -3.91 -10.85 2.11
N ALA A 110 -2.61 -10.60 1.91
CA ALA A 110 -1.88 -11.09 0.74
C ALA A 110 -1.80 -12.62 0.70
N ASP A 111 -1.74 -13.25 1.87
CA ASP A 111 -1.63 -14.71 2.02
C ASP A 111 -2.88 -15.45 1.52
N LEU A 112 -4.04 -14.81 1.54
CA LEU A 112 -5.28 -15.36 0.97
C LEU A 112 -5.14 -15.67 -0.53
N ASN A 113 -4.26 -14.95 -1.23
CA ASN A 113 -4.00 -15.11 -2.66
C ASN A 113 -2.48 -15.16 -2.93
N LYS A 114 -1.73 -15.96 -2.15
CA LYS A 114 -0.27 -15.98 -2.14
C LYS A 114 0.34 -16.17 -3.53
N GLU A 115 -0.18 -17.09 -4.34
CA GLU A 115 0.35 -17.34 -5.67
C GLU A 115 0.08 -16.18 -6.65
N ALA A 116 -1.08 -15.55 -6.57
CA ALA A 116 -1.36 -14.35 -7.37
C ALA A 116 -0.44 -13.19 -6.99
N MET A 117 -0.18 -13.01 -5.68
CA MET A 117 0.75 -12.00 -5.19
C MET A 117 2.20 -12.33 -5.59
N ARG A 118 2.62 -13.59 -5.51
CA ARG A 118 3.95 -14.05 -5.97
C ARG A 118 4.18 -13.68 -7.44
N LYS A 119 3.20 -13.97 -8.31
CA LYS A 119 3.26 -13.63 -9.74
C LYS A 119 3.26 -12.12 -9.97
N ALA A 120 2.52 -11.35 -9.16
CA ALA A 120 2.54 -9.89 -9.24
C ALA A 120 3.92 -9.31 -8.87
N ILE A 121 4.52 -9.77 -7.76
CA ILE A 121 5.85 -9.35 -7.34
C ILE A 121 6.90 -9.72 -8.39
N SER A 122 6.82 -10.93 -8.97
CA SER A 122 7.72 -11.34 -10.06
C SER A 122 7.61 -10.42 -11.29
N ALA A 123 6.38 -10.05 -11.69
CA ALA A 123 6.16 -9.12 -12.80
C ALA A 123 6.70 -7.71 -12.48
N LEU A 124 6.45 -7.21 -11.26
CA LEU A 124 6.92 -5.91 -10.80
C LEU A 124 8.45 -5.83 -10.61
N SER A 125 9.13 -6.98 -10.53
CA SER A 125 10.60 -7.03 -10.43
C SER A 125 11.31 -6.82 -11.77
N LEU A 126 10.58 -6.75 -12.88
CA LEU A 126 11.15 -6.48 -14.19
C LEU A 126 11.60 -5.01 -14.31
N PRO A 127 12.71 -4.72 -14.99
CA PRO A 127 13.27 -3.36 -15.02
C PRO A 127 12.32 -2.26 -15.50
N HIS A 128 11.47 -2.57 -16.49
CA HIS A 128 10.49 -1.61 -17.03
C HIS A 128 9.30 -1.36 -16.07
N MET A 129 9.10 -2.23 -15.07
CA MET A 129 8.05 -2.11 -14.04
C MET A 129 8.56 -1.43 -12.75
N PHE A 130 9.82 -0.98 -12.72
CA PHE A 130 10.40 -0.36 -11.53
C PHE A 130 9.58 0.83 -10.99
N PRO A 131 9.06 1.75 -11.82
CA PRO A 131 8.21 2.85 -11.33
C PRO A 131 6.92 2.34 -10.64
N ASP A 132 6.25 1.33 -11.24
CA ASP A 132 5.04 0.74 -10.67
C ASP A 132 5.34 -0.01 -9.36
N ASN A 133 6.48 -0.72 -9.29
CA ASN A 133 6.93 -1.38 -8.06
C ASN A 133 7.19 -0.37 -6.94
N ALA A 134 7.95 0.69 -7.22
CA ALA A 134 8.22 1.75 -6.25
C ALA A 134 6.93 2.43 -5.77
N ALA A 135 6.00 2.73 -6.69
CA ALA A 135 4.70 3.29 -6.37
C ALA A 135 3.85 2.34 -5.51
N MET A 136 3.83 1.04 -5.82
CA MET A 136 3.11 0.03 -5.05
C MET A 136 3.60 -0.02 -3.59
N ILE A 137 4.91 -0.09 -3.38
CA ILE A 137 5.52 -0.13 -2.05
C ILE A 137 5.23 1.16 -1.28
N TRP A 138 5.39 2.30 -1.94
CA TRP A 138 5.11 3.61 -1.36
C TRP A 138 3.64 3.75 -0.96
N ASN A 139 2.71 3.40 -1.85
CA ASN A 139 1.27 3.51 -1.61
C ASN A 139 0.82 2.59 -0.46
N THR A 140 1.43 1.41 -0.31
CA THR A 140 1.15 0.53 0.84
C THR A 140 1.62 1.17 2.14
N SER A 141 2.81 1.75 2.16
CA SER A 141 3.35 2.45 3.34
C SER A 141 2.53 3.69 3.70
N ASP A 142 2.13 4.46 2.71
CA ASP A 142 1.27 5.64 2.89
C ASP A 142 -0.12 5.25 3.42
N ALA A 143 -0.72 4.17 2.89
CA ALA A 143 -2.00 3.65 3.36
C ALA A 143 -1.94 3.22 4.84
N ILE A 144 -0.84 2.58 5.27
CA ILE A 144 -0.63 2.22 6.68
C ILE A 144 -0.57 3.47 7.55
N TRP A 145 0.27 4.46 7.20
CA TRP A 145 0.43 5.67 8.00
C TRP A 145 -0.85 6.49 8.08
N ASN A 146 -1.59 6.60 6.97
CA ASN A 146 -2.87 7.29 6.94
C ASN A 146 -3.93 6.55 7.78
N ALA A 147 -3.94 5.22 7.77
CA ALA A 147 -4.86 4.43 8.59
C ALA A 147 -4.55 4.49 10.10
N LEU A 148 -3.30 4.81 10.45
CA LEU A 148 -2.84 5.02 11.83
C LEU A 148 -2.94 6.49 12.28
N ASP A 149 -3.61 7.35 11.51
CA ASP A 149 -3.82 8.78 11.78
C ASP A 149 -2.50 9.55 11.98
N ASP A 150 -1.49 9.28 11.12
CA ASP A 150 -0.21 10.00 11.17
C ASP A 150 -0.38 11.48 10.85
N SER A 151 -0.07 12.34 11.81
CA SER A 151 -0.20 13.80 11.73
C SER A 151 1.07 14.52 11.27
N SER A 152 2.10 13.81 10.84
CA SER A 152 3.36 14.41 10.39
C SER A 152 3.16 15.30 9.16
N GLN A 153 3.76 16.50 9.15
CA GLN A 153 3.63 17.48 8.05
C GLN A 153 4.97 18.00 7.53
N ASP A 154 6.06 17.48 8.02
CA ASP A 154 7.43 17.88 7.72
C ASP A 154 8.24 16.74 7.09
N ILE A 155 9.56 16.83 7.13
CA ILE A 155 10.46 15.78 6.66
C ILE A 155 10.16 14.41 7.30
N ASN A 156 9.58 14.38 8.52
CA ASN A 156 9.22 13.13 9.17
C ASN A 156 8.12 12.39 8.40
N TRP A 157 7.27 13.10 7.68
CA TRP A 157 6.27 12.51 6.80
C TRP A 157 6.92 11.59 5.75
N TYR A 158 7.99 12.06 5.10
CA TYR A 158 8.73 11.29 4.11
C TYR A 158 9.55 10.16 4.75
N THR A 159 10.27 10.47 5.83
CA THR A 159 11.16 9.49 6.46
C THR A 159 10.38 8.32 7.05
N LYS A 160 9.24 8.54 7.67
CA LYS A 160 8.35 7.48 8.17
C LYS A 160 7.90 6.54 7.05
N ARG A 161 7.43 7.11 5.92
CA ARG A 161 6.95 6.33 4.77
C ARG A 161 8.09 5.56 4.10
N THR A 162 9.23 6.19 3.90
CA THR A 162 10.42 5.54 3.33
C THR A 162 10.91 4.40 4.21
N THR A 163 10.99 4.61 5.51
CA THR A 163 11.43 3.58 6.46
C THR A 163 10.44 2.40 6.45
N LEU A 164 9.15 2.68 6.49
CA LEU A 164 8.12 1.64 6.42
C LEU A 164 8.13 0.90 5.07
N ALA A 165 8.36 1.62 3.97
CA ALA A 165 8.52 1.05 2.64
C ALA A 165 9.66 0.02 2.60
N TRP A 166 10.79 0.31 3.23
CA TRP A 166 11.91 -0.62 3.35
C TRP A 166 11.56 -1.85 4.20
N VAL A 167 10.92 -1.66 5.37
CA VAL A 167 10.46 -2.77 6.22
C VAL A 167 9.47 -3.65 5.47
N TYR A 168 8.47 -3.04 4.82
CA TYR A 168 7.45 -3.77 4.06
C TYR A 168 8.05 -4.54 2.87
N SER A 169 8.95 -3.92 2.10
CA SER A 169 9.62 -4.58 0.98
C SER A 169 10.40 -5.82 1.41
N SER A 170 11.19 -5.71 2.47
CA SER A 170 11.93 -6.85 3.01
C SER A 170 10.99 -7.91 3.58
N THR A 171 9.90 -7.51 4.21
CA THR A 171 8.90 -8.42 4.77
C THR A 171 8.18 -9.22 3.69
N ILE A 172 7.73 -8.56 2.61
CA ILE A 172 6.99 -9.23 1.55
C ILE A 172 7.86 -10.27 0.83
N LEU A 173 9.16 -9.96 0.63
CA LEU A 173 10.10 -10.92 0.07
C LEU A 173 10.35 -12.11 1.00
N TYR A 174 10.50 -11.86 2.30
CA TYR A 174 10.66 -12.93 3.30
C TYR A 174 9.43 -13.83 3.36
N TRP A 175 8.22 -13.24 3.41
CA TRP A 175 6.95 -13.94 3.46
C TRP A 175 6.72 -14.85 2.25
N LEU A 176 7.16 -14.48 1.06
CA LEU A 176 7.02 -15.34 -0.12
C LEU A 176 7.66 -16.72 0.07
N GLY A 177 8.73 -16.80 0.84
CA GLY A 177 9.41 -18.07 1.19
C GLY A 177 8.96 -18.69 2.49
N ASP A 178 8.02 -18.06 3.23
CA ASP A 178 7.58 -18.59 4.53
C ASP A 178 6.51 -19.66 4.36
N GLU A 179 6.82 -20.86 4.87
CA GLU A 179 5.94 -22.03 4.93
C GLU A 179 5.55 -22.37 6.39
N SER A 180 5.87 -21.49 7.34
CA SER A 180 5.57 -21.72 8.74
C SER A 180 4.07 -21.58 9.02
N LYS A 181 3.59 -22.37 10.00
CA LYS A 181 2.20 -22.29 10.43
C LYS A 181 1.87 -20.87 10.92
N ASP A 182 0.74 -20.36 10.50
CA ASP A 182 0.21 -19.04 10.90
C ASP A 182 1.16 -17.86 10.65
N LEU A 183 2.08 -18.00 9.67
CA LEU A 183 3.10 -17.00 9.32
C LEU A 183 4.02 -16.63 10.50
N LEU A 184 4.33 -17.61 11.37
CA LEU A 184 5.09 -17.37 12.60
C LEU A 184 6.45 -16.74 12.31
N LYS A 185 7.19 -17.28 11.34
CA LYS A 185 8.53 -16.76 10.97
C LYS A 185 8.44 -15.36 10.37
N THR A 186 7.42 -15.08 9.56
CA THR A 186 7.19 -13.74 9.02
C THR A 186 6.87 -12.73 10.12
N LYS A 187 6.03 -13.11 11.11
CA LYS A 187 5.74 -12.25 12.27
C LYS A 187 6.98 -11.93 13.09
N GLU A 188 7.83 -12.94 13.34
CA GLU A 188 9.11 -12.75 14.02
C GLU A 188 10.06 -11.85 13.20
N PHE A 189 10.09 -12.03 11.87
CA PHE A 189 10.90 -11.19 10.97
C PHE A 189 10.46 -9.73 11.04
N VAL A 190 9.15 -9.44 10.96
CA VAL A 190 8.61 -8.08 11.08
C VAL A 190 9.02 -7.44 12.40
N ASN A 191 8.87 -8.17 13.52
CA ASN A 191 9.26 -7.66 14.82
C ASN A 191 10.75 -7.26 14.85
N ARG A 192 11.65 -8.12 14.35
CA ARG A 192 13.09 -7.80 14.28
C ARG A 192 13.37 -6.56 13.42
N ARG A 193 12.72 -6.44 12.24
CA ARG A 193 12.91 -5.27 11.37
C ARG A 193 12.45 -3.98 12.03
N ILE A 194 11.32 -4.01 12.74
CA ILE A 194 10.82 -2.84 13.48
C ILE A 194 11.75 -2.50 14.65
N ASP A 195 12.28 -3.48 15.37
CA ASP A 195 13.23 -3.25 16.47
C ASP A 195 14.52 -2.60 15.96
N GLU A 196 15.07 -3.04 14.83
CA GLU A 196 16.23 -2.41 14.19
C GLU A 196 15.98 -0.96 13.79
N VAL A 197 14.78 -0.65 13.27
CA VAL A 197 14.38 0.73 12.96
C VAL A 197 14.31 1.57 14.23
N MET A 198 13.73 1.05 15.30
CA MET A 198 13.63 1.75 16.58
C MET A 198 15.00 2.01 17.21
N GLU A 199 15.91 1.05 17.11
CA GLU A 199 17.29 1.20 17.56
C GLU A 199 18.02 2.29 16.76
N PHE A 200 17.91 2.26 15.43
CA PHE A 200 18.49 3.28 14.55
C PHE A 200 17.96 4.69 14.86
N GLU A 201 16.65 4.85 15.05
CA GLU A 201 16.06 6.13 15.43
C GLU A 201 16.53 6.60 16.80
N SER A 202 16.74 5.69 17.75
CA SER A 202 17.30 5.98 19.07
C SER A 202 18.74 6.50 18.96
N ILE A 203 19.59 5.86 18.16
CA ILE A 203 20.96 6.28 17.89
C ILE A 203 20.99 7.66 17.23
N LYS A 204 20.15 7.88 16.21
CA LYS A 204 19.99 9.15 15.50
C LYS A 204 19.57 10.27 16.46
N MET A 205 18.66 9.99 17.39
CA MET A 205 18.24 10.96 18.41
C MET A 205 19.37 11.31 19.37
N LYS A 206 20.15 10.32 19.83
CA LYS A 206 21.34 10.56 20.67
C LYS A 206 22.37 11.41 19.94
N PHE A 207 22.60 11.14 18.64
CA PHE A 207 23.48 11.95 17.81
C PHE A 207 22.99 13.40 17.69
N LYS A 208 21.70 13.62 17.43
CA LYS A 208 21.10 14.96 17.38
C LYS A 208 21.24 15.73 18.69
N MET A 209 21.21 15.04 19.81
CA MET A 209 21.39 15.68 21.13
C MET A 209 22.86 15.96 21.48
N SER A 210 23.81 15.36 20.78
CA SER A 210 25.23 15.61 20.96
C SER A 210 25.64 17.02 20.50
N LYS A 211 26.78 17.56 21.01
CA LYS A 211 27.30 18.87 20.59
C LYS A 211 27.54 18.93 19.07
N VAL A 212 28.14 17.89 18.51
CA VAL A 212 28.45 17.77 17.07
C VAL A 212 27.17 17.71 16.24
N GLY A 213 26.17 16.93 16.67
CA GLY A 213 24.89 16.82 16.00
C GLY A 213 24.11 18.14 15.98
N LYS A 214 24.14 18.90 17.07
CA LYS A 214 23.49 20.23 17.16
C LYS A 214 24.11 21.25 16.20
N GLU A 215 25.42 21.27 16.05
CA GLU A 215 26.12 22.16 15.09
C GLU A 215 25.82 21.77 13.63
N PHE A 216 25.83 20.47 13.32
CA PHE A 216 25.46 19.96 12.01
C PHE A 216 24.02 20.32 11.62
N LEU A 217 23.08 20.18 12.55
CA LEU A 217 21.66 20.48 12.32
C LEU A 217 21.40 21.98 12.11
N LYS A 218 22.11 22.88 12.80
CA LYS A 218 21.97 24.33 12.56
C LYS A 218 22.25 24.72 11.09
N GLY A 219 23.19 24.03 10.43
CA GLY A 219 23.44 24.24 9.01
C GLY A 219 22.34 23.65 8.09
N ALA A 220 21.71 22.56 8.51
CA ALA A 220 20.71 21.84 7.74
C ALA A 220 19.25 22.32 7.97
N GLU A 221 18.98 23.04 9.08
CA GLU A 221 17.63 23.50 9.44
C GLU A 221 16.95 24.32 8.33
N LYS A 222 17.71 25.18 7.65
CA LYS A 222 17.20 25.98 6.53
C LYS A 222 16.70 25.12 5.37
N VAL A 223 17.34 23.98 5.11
CA VAL A 223 16.97 23.06 4.03
C VAL A 223 15.78 22.21 4.47
N PHE A 224 15.79 21.72 5.70
CA PHE A 224 14.70 20.88 6.22
C PHE A 224 13.38 21.64 6.42
N SER A 225 13.43 22.93 6.73
CA SER A 225 12.23 23.77 6.87
C SER A 225 11.49 24.01 5.54
N LEU A 226 12.15 23.80 4.40
CA LEU A 226 11.55 23.91 3.07
C LEU A 226 10.79 22.64 2.65
N ILE A 227 11.05 21.51 3.31
CA ILE A 227 10.43 20.24 2.98
C ILE A 227 9.11 20.12 3.75
N LYS A 228 7.99 20.19 3.02
CA LYS A 228 6.64 20.01 3.57
C LYS A 228 6.00 18.74 2.99
N ALA A 229 5.15 18.10 3.78
CA ALA A 229 4.29 17.04 3.26
C ALA A 229 3.40 17.57 2.12
N PRO A 230 3.02 16.73 1.14
CA PRO A 230 2.04 17.11 0.15
C PRO A 230 0.76 17.54 0.85
N THR A 231 0.23 18.71 0.48
CA THR A 231 -1.10 19.11 0.94
C THR A 231 -2.10 18.12 0.34
N ALA A 232 -2.90 17.47 1.18
CA ALA A 232 -4.01 16.68 0.67
C ALA A 232 -4.89 17.62 -0.15
N ASN A 233 -4.90 17.42 -1.48
CA ASN A 233 -5.86 18.09 -2.34
C ASN A 233 -7.25 17.60 -1.93
N THR A 234 -7.95 18.42 -1.13
CA THR A 234 -9.35 18.23 -0.75
C THR A 234 -10.32 18.53 -1.91
N ASN A 235 -9.82 18.52 -3.15
CA ASN A 235 -10.60 18.73 -4.36
C ASN A 235 -10.37 17.55 -5.33
N LEU A 236 -11.16 16.49 -5.17
CA LEU A 236 -11.63 15.64 -6.27
C LEU A 236 -12.96 14.98 -5.85
#